data_e6d283026e6a40f4ccf374da096761d2
#
_entry.id   e6d283026e6a40f4ccf374da096761d2
#
_cell.length_a   1.000
_cell.length_b   1.000
_cell.length_c   1.000
_cell.angle_alpha   90.00
_cell.angle_beta   90.00
_cell.angle_gamma   90.00
#
_symmetry.space_group_name_H-M   'P 1'
#
loop_
_entity.id
_entity.type
_entity.pdbx_description
1 polymer ?
#
loop_
_entity_poly.entity_id
_entity_poly.type
_entity_poly.pdbx_seq_one_letter_code
_entity_poly.pdbx_strand_id
1 'polypeptide(L)'
;APVSALTGEGVDDLLEMILLQADVMQLRANPNRMARGVIIEAKLDKNRGPLATVLLKNGTLHVGDNIVAGMASGRVRAMLNDRGERVKEAGPSMPVEIAGFTEVPEAGDDMMAVADDRLSRQVAQERREKMRAARTATTKVSLDNLFDNINEGKLKNLNLIVKADVQGSVEAVKQALEKLSNDEVKVHILH
;
A
#
# COMPACT_ATOMS: atom_id res chain seq x y z
N ALA A 1 -23.08 8.99 -14.55
CA ALA A 1 -24.21 8.05 -14.44
C ALA A 1 -24.72 8.07 -12.99
N PRO A 2 -26.01 8.31 -12.75
CA PRO A 2 -26.62 8.12 -11.45
C PRO A 2 -26.72 6.64 -11.14
N VAL A 3 -26.31 6.22 -9.94
CA VAL A 3 -26.30 4.82 -9.55
C VAL A 3 -26.81 4.63 -8.12
N SER A 4 -27.45 3.50 -7.86
CA SER A 4 -27.86 3.08 -6.53
C SER A 4 -27.26 1.72 -6.21
N ALA A 5 -26.33 1.68 -5.25
CA ALA A 5 -25.72 0.43 -4.80
C ALA A 5 -26.72 -0.51 -4.11
N LEU A 6 -27.81 0.03 -3.54
CA LEU A 6 -28.83 -0.75 -2.85
C LEU A 6 -29.77 -1.48 -3.84
N THR A 7 -30.20 -0.81 -4.91
CA THR A 7 -31.14 -1.36 -5.90
C THR A 7 -30.46 -1.95 -7.13
N GLY A 8 -29.18 -1.65 -7.35
CA GLY A 8 -28.45 -2.01 -8.58
C GLY A 8 -28.78 -1.11 -9.78
N GLU A 9 -29.64 -0.11 -9.62
CA GLU A 9 -30.07 0.78 -10.71
C GLU A 9 -28.88 1.58 -11.25
N GLY A 10 -28.74 1.63 -12.57
CA GLY A 10 -27.69 2.38 -13.28
C GLY A 10 -26.28 1.77 -13.19
N VAL A 11 -26.12 0.60 -12.58
CA VAL A 11 -24.77 -0.03 -12.45
C VAL A 11 -24.28 -0.51 -13.80
N ASP A 12 -25.16 -1.10 -14.62
CA ASP A 12 -24.79 -1.59 -15.97
C ASP A 12 -24.40 -0.42 -16.88
N ASP A 13 -25.16 0.67 -16.86
CA ASP A 13 -24.83 1.89 -17.61
C ASP A 13 -23.46 2.46 -17.19
N LEU A 14 -23.17 2.45 -15.88
CA LEU A 14 -21.85 2.88 -15.36
C LEU A 14 -20.72 1.99 -15.89
N LEU A 15 -20.92 0.68 -15.91
CA LEU A 15 -19.93 -0.27 -16.43
C LEU A 15 -19.70 -0.07 -17.91
N GLU A 16 -20.75 0.14 -18.71
CA GLU A 16 -20.62 0.49 -20.14
C GLU A 16 -19.84 1.77 -20.37
N MET A 17 -20.12 2.82 -19.60
CA MET A 17 -19.38 4.08 -19.68
C MET A 17 -17.89 3.91 -19.31
N ILE A 18 -17.57 3.08 -18.31
CA ILE A 18 -16.19 2.75 -17.94
C ILE A 18 -15.48 2.05 -19.09
N LEU A 19 -16.13 1.06 -19.72
CA LEU A 19 -15.57 0.34 -20.87
C LEU A 19 -15.33 1.28 -22.04
N LEU A 20 -16.31 2.13 -22.38
CA LEU A 20 -16.17 3.12 -23.45
C LEU A 20 -15.01 4.09 -23.19
N GLN A 21 -14.88 4.55 -21.95
CA GLN A 21 -13.76 5.43 -21.58
C GLN A 21 -12.41 4.72 -21.69
N ALA A 22 -12.33 3.44 -21.30
CA ALA A 22 -11.13 2.64 -21.44
C ALA A 22 -10.72 2.45 -22.89
N ASP A 23 -11.68 2.21 -23.80
CA ASP A 23 -11.45 2.08 -25.24
C ASP A 23 -10.93 3.39 -25.85
N VAL A 24 -11.51 4.53 -25.45
CA VAL A 24 -11.05 5.86 -25.89
C VAL A 24 -9.62 6.14 -25.43
N MET A 25 -9.26 5.71 -24.22
CA MET A 25 -7.90 5.88 -23.66
C MET A 25 -6.85 5.00 -24.33
N GLN A 26 -7.24 3.97 -25.10
CA GLN A 26 -6.33 3.02 -25.76
C GLN A 26 -5.21 2.52 -24.86
N LEU A 27 -5.55 2.11 -23.63
CA LEU A 27 -4.60 1.66 -22.64
C LEU A 27 -3.78 0.47 -23.15
N ARG A 28 -2.47 0.57 -23.08
CA ARG A 28 -1.55 -0.46 -23.56
C ARG A 28 -0.55 -0.84 -22.48
N ALA A 29 -0.21 -2.11 -22.42
CA ALA A 29 0.84 -2.63 -21.56
C ALA A 29 1.72 -3.61 -22.33
N ASN A 30 3.00 -3.72 -21.97
CA ASN A 30 3.92 -4.68 -22.55
C ASN A 30 4.12 -5.86 -21.58
N PRO A 31 3.62 -7.06 -21.90
CA PRO A 31 3.81 -8.24 -21.04
C PRO A 31 5.28 -8.74 -21.03
N ASN A 32 6.05 -8.46 -22.07
CA ASN A 32 7.42 -8.97 -22.23
C ASN A 32 8.47 -8.10 -21.50
N ARG A 33 8.17 -7.65 -20.30
CA ARG A 33 9.08 -6.87 -19.44
C ARG A 33 9.08 -7.44 -18.04
N MET A 34 10.06 -7.01 -17.24
CA MET A 34 10.01 -7.24 -15.80
C MET A 34 8.75 -6.63 -15.21
N ALA A 35 8.08 -7.39 -14.36
CA ALA A 35 6.80 -7.00 -13.79
C ALA A 35 6.91 -5.70 -12.99
N ARG A 36 5.91 -4.85 -13.16
CA ARG A 36 5.66 -3.65 -12.36
C ARG A 36 4.20 -3.59 -12.00
N GLY A 37 3.94 -3.22 -10.76
CA GLY A 37 2.58 -3.09 -10.24
C GLY A 37 2.53 -2.15 -9.07
N VAL A 38 1.38 -2.09 -8.44
CA VAL A 38 1.15 -1.30 -7.22
C VAL A 38 0.54 -2.21 -6.15
N ILE A 39 0.97 -2.03 -4.92
CA ILE A 39 0.39 -2.71 -3.76
C ILE A 39 -0.98 -2.09 -3.50
N ILE A 40 -2.03 -2.90 -3.60
CA ILE A 40 -3.40 -2.48 -3.27
C ILE A 40 -3.64 -2.64 -1.79
N GLU A 41 -3.19 -3.76 -1.23
CA GLU A 41 -3.40 -4.13 0.15
C GLU A 41 -2.26 -5.02 0.63
N ALA A 42 -1.92 -4.96 1.91
CA ALA A 42 -0.95 -5.86 2.51
C ALA A 42 -1.35 -6.23 3.95
N LYS A 43 -1.02 -7.44 4.34
CA LYS A 43 -1.32 -7.99 5.67
C LYS A 43 -0.25 -8.98 6.12
N LEU A 44 -0.18 -9.19 7.43
CA LEU A 44 0.64 -10.24 8.01
C LEU A 44 -0.25 -11.45 8.33
N ASP A 45 -0.12 -12.51 7.55
CA ASP A 45 -0.80 -13.79 7.83
C ASP A 45 0.04 -14.62 8.81
N LYS A 46 -0.64 -15.24 9.80
CA LYS A 46 0.03 -16.04 10.85
C LYS A 46 0.76 -17.28 10.31
N ASN A 47 0.27 -17.85 9.21
CA ASN A 47 0.81 -19.10 8.66
C ASN A 47 1.70 -18.85 7.43
N ARG A 48 1.34 -17.89 6.59
CA ARG A 48 1.99 -17.61 5.29
C ARG A 48 2.97 -16.45 5.36
N GLY A 49 3.02 -15.71 6.48
CA GLY A 49 3.85 -14.52 6.64
C GLY A 49 3.28 -13.28 5.94
N PRO A 50 4.14 -12.33 5.51
CA PRO A 50 3.71 -11.15 4.78
C PRO A 50 3.06 -11.51 3.45
N LEU A 51 1.84 -11.03 3.23
CA LEU A 51 1.05 -11.16 2.01
C LEU A 51 0.75 -9.77 1.47
N ALA A 52 0.77 -9.63 0.16
CA ALA A 52 0.36 -8.38 -0.49
C ALA A 52 -0.45 -8.67 -1.74
N THR A 53 -1.55 -7.95 -1.92
CA THR A 53 -2.32 -7.94 -3.16
C THR A 53 -1.73 -6.87 -4.07
N VAL A 54 -1.28 -7.27 -5.23
CA VAL A 54 -0.62 -6.42 -6.23
C VAL A 54 -1.47 -6.36 -7.48
N LEU A 55 -1.71 -5.16 -7.98
CA LEU A 55 -2.25 -4.95 -9.32
C LEU A 55 -1.09 -4.74 -10.29
N LEU A 56 -0.90 -5.68 -11.21
CA LEU A 56 0.15 -5.58 -12.21
C LEU A 56 -0.23 -4.56 -13.29
N LYS A 57 0.67 -3.60 -13.54
CA LYS A 57 0.49 -2.55 -14.56
C LYS A 57 1.24 -2.88 -15.85
N ASN A 58 2.39 -3.56 -15.74
CA ASN A 58 3.26 -3.86 -16.86
C ASN A 58 4.09 -5.10 -16.57
N GLY A 59 4.54 -5.78 -17.63
CA GLY A 59 5.36 -6.98 -17.51
C GLY A 59 4.57 -8.19 -17.05
N THR A 60 5.26 -9.32 -16.92
CA THR A 60 4.71 -10.56 -16.39
C THR A 60 5.50 -10.97 -15.16
N LEU A 61 4.81 -11.26 -14.07
CA LEU A 61 5.39 -11.74 -12.83
C LEU A 61 5.29 -13.26 -12.76
N HIS A 62 6.40 -13.91 -12.37
CA HIS A 62 6.46 -15.36 -12.23
C HIS A 62 6.76 -15.76 -10.79
N VAL A 63 6.33 -16.96 -10.42
CA VAL A 63 6.78 -17.58 -9.18
C VAL A 63 8.28 -17.80 -9.26
N GLY A 64 9.02 -17.32 -8.25
CA GLY A 64 10.46 -17.34 -8.19
C GLY A 64 11.14 -16.01 -8.49
N ASP A 65 10.42 -15.02 -9.03
CA ASP A 65 10.97 -13.68 -9.28
C ASP A 65 11.34 -12.98 -7.98
N ASN A 66 12.44 -12.21 -8.03
CA ASN A 66 12.79 -11.32 -6.93
C ASN A 66 12.03 -10.01 -7.08
N ILE A 67 11.46 -9.52 -5.99
CA ILE A 67 10.58 -8.36 -5.97
C ILE A 67 11.00 -7.35 -4.91
N VAL A 68 10.69 -6.09 -5.16
CA VAL A 68 10.80 -5.00 -4.19
C VAL A 68 9.54 -4.14 -4.26
N ALA A 69 9.00 -3.80 -3.09
CA ALA A 69 7.87 -2.88 -2.96
C ALA A 69 8.15 -1.95 -1.77
N GLY A 70 8.19 -0.65 -2.02
CA GLY A 70 8.58 0.29 -0.97
C GLY A 70 9.91 -0.08 -0.33
N MET A 71 9.90 -0.33 0.97
CA MET A 71 11.04 -0.79 1.77
C MET A 71 11.11 -2.32 1.89
N ALA A 72 10.06 -3.03 1.48
CA ALA A 72 9.99 -4.49 1.51
C ALA A 72 10.67 -5.10 0.28
N SER A 73 11.42 -6.16 0.48
CA SER A 73 11.97 -6.99 -0.59
C SER A 73 11.55 -8.44 -0.38
N GLY A 74 11.72 -9.28 -1.40
CA GLY A 74 11.42 -10.69 -1.25
C GLY A 74 11.54 -11.47 -2.54
N ARG A 75 11.15 -12.75 -2.48
CA ARG A 75 11.04 -13.62 -3.64
C ARG A 75 9.65 -14.23 -3.68
N VAL A 76 9.00 -14.15 -4.82
CA VAL A 76 7.67 -14.71 -5.04
C VAL A 76 7.68 -16.21 -4.77
N ARG A 77 7.05 -16.65 -3.67
CA ARG A 77 6.93 -18.06 -3.30
C ARG A 77 5.67 -18.69 -3.87
N ALA A 78 4.58 -17.92 -3.87
CA ALA A 78 3.29 -18.32 -4.40
C ALA A 78 2.50 -17.07 -4.80
N MET A 79 1.63 -17.24 -5.80
CA MET A 79 0.65 -16.24 -6.21
C MET A 79 -0.74 -16.89 -6.23
N LEU A 80 -1.74 -16.14 -5.81
CA LEU A 80 -3.15 -16.50 -5.92
C LEU A 80 -3.88 -15.44 -6.75
N ASN A 81 -4.77 -15.88 -7.63
CA ASN A 81 -5.62 -14.98 -8.38
C ASN A 81 -6.81 -14.49 -7.53
N ASP A 82 -7.70 -13.71 -8.13
CA ASP A 82 -8.94 -13.19 -7.53
C ASP A 82 -9.91 -14.29 -7.03
N ARG A 83 -9.77 -15.52 -7.56
CA ARG A 83 -10.57 -16.68 -7.16
C ARG A 83 -9.90 -17.52 -6.06
N GLY A 84 -8.70 -17.13 -5.59
CA GLY A 84 -7.94 -17.90 -4.61
C GLY A 84 -7.20 -19.11 -5.19
N GLU A 85 -7.10 -19.23 -6.51
CA GLU A 85 -6.40 -20.31 -7.18
C GLU A 85 -4.91 -19.97 -7.33
N ARG A 86 -4.05 -20.98 -7.22
CA ARG A 86 -2.61 -20.79 -7.43
C ARG A 86 -2.30 -20.59 -8.90
N VAL A 87 -1.60 -19.51 -9.20
CA VAL A 87 -1.11 -19.20 -10.54
C VAL A 87 0.42 -19.17 -10.57
N LYS A 88 1.02 -19.57 -11.70
CA LYS A 88 2.48 -19.56 -11.87
C LYS A 88 2.97 -18.24 -12.44
N GLU A 89 2.13 -17.57 -13.19
CA GLU A 89 2.41 -16.28 -13.84
C GLU A 89 1.20 -15.35 -13.76
N ALA A 90 1.46 -14.05 -13.79
CA ALA A 90 0.43 -13.02 -13.83
C ALA A 90 0.88 -11.88 -14.75
N GLY A 91 0.03 -11.56 -15.71
CA GLY A 91 0.27 -10.49 -16.69
C GLY A 91 -0.29 -9.13 -16.29
N PRO A 92 -0.20 -8.13 -17.16
CA PRO A 92 -0.76 -6.81 -16.92
C PRO A 92 -2.26 -6.85 -16.64
N SER A 93 -2.72 -5.91 -15.79
CA SER A 93 -4.11 -5.76 -15.33
C SER A 93 -4.63 -6.90 -14.44
N MET A 94 -3.79 -7.86 -14.09
CA MET A 94 -4.17 -8.93 -13.17
C MET A 94 -3.90 -8.53 -11.71
N PRO A 95 -4.91 -8.59 -10.81
CA PRO A 95 -4.69 -8.56 -9.38
C PRO A 95 -4.22 -9.94 -8.90
N VAL A 96 -3.16 -9.98 -8.08
CA VAL A 96 -2.66 -11.24 -7.49
C VAL A 96 -2.23 -11.02 -6.04
N GLU A 97 -2.60 -11.95 -5.16
CA GLU A 97 -2.05 -12.03 -3.80
C GLU A 97 -0.70 -12.74 -3.86
N ILE A 98 0.34 -12.07 -3.41
CA ILE A 98 1.72 -12.57 -3.42
C ILE A 98 2.15 -12.93 -2.01
N ALA A 99 2.70 -14.13 -1.83
CA ALA A 99 3.45 -14.54 -0.65
C ALA A 99 4.94 -14.56 -0.95
N GLY A 100 5.76 -14.04 -0.03
CA GLY A 100 7.21 -14.12 -0.18
C GLY A 100 7.98 -12.84 0.13
N PHE A 101 7.32 -11.77 0.52
CA PHE A 101 7.96 -10.58 1.08
C PHE A 101 8.63 -10.88 2.42
N THR A 102 9.71 -10.17 2.74
CA THR A 102 10.40 -10.25 4.03
C THR A 102 9.67 -9.47 5.13
N GLU A 103 8.96 -8.42 4.76
CA GLU A 103 8.15 -7.58 5.62
C GLU A 103 6.90 -7.11 4.86
N VAL A 104 5.90 -6.63 5.57
CA VAL A 104 4.65 -6.16 4.96
C VAL A 104 4.91 -4.84 4.24
N PRO A 105 4.71 -4.74 2.91
CA PRO A 105 4.81 -3.48 2.19
C PRO A 105 3.63 -2.56 2.52
N GLU A 106 3.76 -1.27 2.20
CA GLU A 106 2.68 -0.31 2.39
C GLU A 106 1.72 -0.32 1.19
N ALA A 107 0.42 -0.09 1.45
CA ALA A 107 -0.56 0.12 0.38
C ALA A 107 -0.18 1.38 -0.41
N GLY A 108 -0.25 1.29 -1.74
CA GLY A 108 0.21 2.36 -2.64
C GLY A 108 1.68 2.27 -3.06
N ASP A 109 2.48 1.39 -2.45
CA ASP A 109 3.87 1.19 -2.86
C ASP A 109 3.96 0.67 -4.30
N ASP A 110 4.91 1.22 -5.06
CA ASP A 110 5.27 0.66 -6.35
C ASP A 110 6.09 -0.63 -6.18
N MET A 111 5.55 -1.73 -6.71
CA MET A 111 6.22 -3.02 -6.79
C MET A 111 6.93 -3.17 -8.13
N MET A 112 8.15 -3.71 -8.10
CA MET A 112 8.89 -4.11 -9.31
C MET A 112 9.62 -5.43 -9.12
N ALA A 113 9.63 -6.24 -10.18
CA ALA A 113 10.52 -7.38 -10.27
C ALA A 113 11.94 -6.92 -10.63
N VAL A 114 12.95 -7.59 -10.09
CA VAL A 114 14.37 -7.29 -10.30
C VAL A 114 15.14 -8.55 -10.65
N ALA A 115 16.29 -8.39 -11.31
CA ALA A 115 17.05 -9.51 -11.85
C ALA A 115 17.58 -10.46 -10.77
N ASP A 116 18.00 -9.94 -9.62
CA ASP A 116 18.55 -10.75 -8.55
C ASP A 116 18.13 -10.28 -7.15
N ASP A 117 18.31 -11.17 -6.17
CA ASP A 117 17.96 -10.94 -4.78
C ASP A 117 18.84 -9.86 -4.11
N ARG A 118 20.11 -9.75 -4.53
CA ARG A 118 21.01 -8.73 -3.98
C ARG A 118 20.52 -7.33 -4.34
N LEU A 119 20.11 -7.14 -5.58
CA LEU A 119 19.57 -5.87 -6.06
C LEU A 119 18.27 -5.51 -5.33
N SER A 120 17.37 -6.49 -5.11
CA SER A 120 16.13 -6.24 -4.38
C SER A 120 16.38 -5.73 -2.97
N ARG A 121 17.32 -6.36 -2.25
CA ARG A 121 17.70 -5.95 -0.88
C ARG A 121 18.38 -4.59 -0.86
N GLN A 122 19.27 -4.32 -1.82
CA GLN A 122 19.96 -3.03 -1.91
C GLN A 122 18.96 -1.90 -2.12
N VAL A 123 18.03 -2.03 -3.07
CA VAL A 123 17.00 -1.01 -3.34
C VAL A 123 16.11 -0.78 -2.12
N ALA A 124 15.67 -1.85 -1.44
CA ALA A 124 14.88 -1.75 -0.23
C ALA A 124 15.64 -1.02 0.90
N GLN A 125 16.93 -1.34 1.07
CA GLN A 125 17.79 -0.71 2.07
C GLN A 125 18.00 0.79 1.79
N GLU A 126 18.30 1.17 0.56
CA GLU A 126 18.45 2.57 0.16
C GLU A 126 17.18 3.40 0.42
N ARG A 127 16.01 2.82 0.12
CA ARG A 127 14.72 3.46 0.40
C ARG A 127 14.48 3.63 1.90
N ARG A 128 14.83 2.61 2.69
CA ARG A 128 14.72 2.65 4.17
C ARG A 128 15.62 3.73 4.77
N GLU A 129 16.84 3.86 4.28
CA GLU A 129 17.78 4.89 4.74
C GLU A 129 17.29 6.29 4.39
N LYS A 130 16.79 6.50 3.17
CA LYS A 130 16.16 7.77 2.76
C LYS A 130 14.98 8.15 3.64
N MET A 131 14.10 7.19 3.95
CA MET A 131 12.94 7.42 4.82
C MET A 131 13.37 7.78 6.25
N ARG A 132 14.39 7.09 6.79
CA ARG A 132 14.95 7.42 8.11
C ARG A 132 15.55 8.82 8.13
N ALA A 133 16.33 9.18 7.11
CA ALA A 133 16.92 10.51 7.00
C ALA A 133 15.83 11.60 6.92
N ALA A 134 14.78 11.39 6.15
CA ALA A 134 13.64 12.31 6.05
C ALA A 134 12.93 12.48 7.41
N ARG A 135 12.67 11.38 8.13
CA ARG A 135 12.07 11.43 9.48
C ARG A 135 12.95 12.19 10.47
N THR A 136 14.27 11.95 10.46
CA THR A 136 15.21 12.65 11.35
C THR A 136 15.31 14.14 11.03
N ALA A 137 15.19 14.52 9.77
CA ALA A 137 15.18 15.93 9.35
C ALA A 137 13.91 16.67 9.85
N THR A 138 12.77 15.99 9.86
CA THR A 138 11.49 16.54 10.33
C THR A 138 11.42 16.61 11.87
N THR A 139 12.21 15.80 12.58
CA THR A 139 12.24 15.77 14.06
C THR A 139 13.22 16.76 14.67
N LYS A 140 13.90 17.57 13.87
CA LYS A 140 14.64 18.74 14.40
C LYS A 140 13.62 19.75 14.91
N VAL A 141 13.18 19.51 16.15
CA VAL A 141 12.35 20.45 16.90
C VAL A 141 13.17 21.74 17.00
N SER A 142 12.75 22.79 16.31
CA SER A 142 13.30 24.12 16.52
C SER A 142 13.02 24.50 17.98
N LEU A 143 13.97 25.17 18.63
CA LEU A 143 13.76 25.71 19.99
C LEU A 143 12.51 26.59 20.06
N ASP A 144 12.14 27.24 18.96
CA ASP A 144 10.92 28.03 18.86
C ASP A 144 9.65 27.18 19.03
N ASN A 145 9.62 25.95 18.46
CA ASN A 145 8.50 25.02 18.63
C ASN A 145 8.42 24.43 20.06
N LEU A 146 9.51 24.45 20.83
CA LEU A 146 9.49 24.08 22.26
C LEU A 146 8.71 25.12 23.11
N PHE A 147 8.87 26.39 22.80
CA PHE A 147 8.11 27.46 23.50
C PHE A 147 6.62 27.43 23.14
N ASP A 148 6.28 27.13 21.90
CA ASP A 148 4.88 26.95 21.46
C ASP A 148 4.23 25.74 22.14
N ASN A 149 4.95 24.61 22.24
CA ASN A 149 4.48 23.41 22.96
C ASN A 149 4.34 23.63 24.49
N ILE A 150 5.10 24.53 25.09
CA ILE A 150 4.97 24.90 26.52
C ILE A 150 3.74 25.79 26.74
N ASN A 151 3.43 26.66 25.79
CA ASN A 151 2.20 27.47 25.81
C ASN A 151 0.93 26.66 25.49
N GLU A 152 1.02 25.58 24.74
CA GLU A 152 -0.06 24.61 24.49
C GLU A 152 -0.32 23.66 25.69
N GLY A 153 0.34 23.84 26.82
CA GLY A 153 0.22 23.02 28.02
C GLY A 153 -1.16 22.90 28.67
N LYS A 154 -2.22 23.39 28.01
CA LYS A 154 -3.63 23.19 28.36
C LYS A 154 -4.30 22.06 27.58
N LEU A 155 -3.74 21.62 26.45
CA LEU A 155 -4.31 20.56 25.64
C LEU A 155 -3.95 19.18 26.22
N LYS A 156 -4.94 18.38 26.53
CA LYS A 156 -4.74 16.98 26.95
C LYS A 156 -4.52 16.12 25.73
N ASN A 157 -3.40 15.39 25.67
CA ASN A 157 -3.13 14.43 24.61
C ASN A 157 -3.76 13.08 24.94
N LEU A 158 -4.63 12.59 24.05
CA LEU A 158 -5.17 11.23 24.08
C LEU A 158 -4.31 10.35 23.17
N ASN A 159 -3.40 9.61 23.77
CA ASN A 159 -2.53 8.71 23.03
C ASN A 159 -3.23 7.37 22.79
N LEU A 160 -3.42 6.99 21.52
CA LEU A 160 -4.09 5.76 21.11
C LEU A 160 -3.15 4.85 20.31
N ILE A 161 -3.34 3.54 20.48
CA ILE A 161 -2.72 2.51 19.63
C ILE A 161 -3.86 1.86 18.85
N VAL A 162 -3.79 1.92 17.52
CA VAL A 162 -4.77 1.34 16.61
C VAL A 162 -4.20 0.08 15.99
N LYS A 163 -4.96 -1.02 16.01
CA LYS A 163 -4.61 -2.29 15.37
C LYS A 163 -5.76 -2.76 14.52
N ALA A 164 -5.49 -3.21 13.30
CA ALA A 164 -6.45 -3.83 12.40
C ALA A 164 -5.81 -5.02 11.69
N ASP A 165 -6.60 -5.78 10.98
CA ASP A 165 -6.20 -6.97 10.21
C ASP A 165 -5.49 -6.60 8.90
N VAL A 166 -5.81 -5.43 8.33
CA VAL A 166 -5.23 -4.90 7.10
C VAL A 166 -4.77 -3.45 7.29
N GLN A 167 -3.72 -3.06 6.59
CA GLN A 167 -3.08 -1.76 6.76
C GLN A 167 -3.99 -0.59 6.35
N GLY A 168 -4.76 -0.73 5.26
CA GLY A 168 -5.70 0.29 4.83
C GLY A 168 -6.78 0.62 5.87
N SER A 169 -7.22 -0.37 6.66
CA SER A 169 -8.16 -0.16 7.77
C SER A 169 -7.54 0.66 8.90
N VAL A 170 -6.24 0.46 9.21
CA VAL A 170 -5.54 1.27 10.21
C VAL A 170 -5.53 2.74 9.81
N GLU A 171 -5.19 3.03 8.55
CA GLU A 171 -5.13 4.40 8.04
C GLU A 171 -6.50 5.09 8.06
N ALA A 172 -7.56 4.38 7.64
CA ALA A 172 -8.93 4.91 7.66
C ALA A 172 -9.38 5.26 9.08
N VAL A 173 -9.14 4.35 10.03
CA VAL A 173 -9.49 4.57 11.44
C VAL A 173 -8.65 5.72 12.04
N LYS A 174 -7.35 5.77 11.73
CA LYS A 174 -6.46 6.86 12.15
C LYS A 174 -7.00 8.21 11.70
N GLN A 175 -7.30 8.38 10.42
CA GLN A 175 -7.85 9.63 9.88
C GLN A 175 -9.20 10.00 10.50
N ALA A 176 -10.05 9.02 10.78
CA ALA A 176 -11.31 9.25 11.44
C ALA A 176 -11.15 9.72 12.89
N LEU A 177 -10.24 9.09 13.64
CA LEU A 177 -9.96 9.45 15.03
C LEU A 177 -9.25 10.81 15.16
N GLU A 178 -8.29 11.13 14.29
CA GLU A 178 -7.61 12.44 14.29
C GLU A 178 -8.59 13.62 14.06
N LYS A 179 -9.65 13.40 13.26
CA LYS A 179 -10.71 14.41 13.03
C LYS A 179 -11.58 14.68 14.26
N LEU A 180 -11.57 13.80 15.26
CA LEU A 180 -12.31 13.99 16.53
C LEU A 180 -11.55 14.88 17.52
N SER A 181 -10.33 15.30 17.21
CA SER A 181 -9.58 16.25 18.04
C SER A 181 -10.35 17.56 18.16
N ASN A 182 -10.33 18.15 19.35
CA ASN A 182 -10.95 19.44 19.67
C ASN A 182 -9.97 20.33 20.45
N ASP A 183 -10.40 21.51 20.87
CA ASP A 183 -9.58 22.50 21.57
C ASP A 183 -9.16 22.07 23.00
N GLU A 184 -9.77 21.04 23.58
CA GLU A 184 -9.46 20.52 24.91
C GLU A 184 -8.62 19.24 24.84
N VAL A 185 -8.84 18.38 23.82
CA VAL A 185 -8.22 17.06 23.69
C VAL A 185 -7.72 16.85 22.27
N LYS A 186 -6.41 16.61 22.15
CA LYS A 186 -5.79 16.24 20.88
C LYS A 186 -5.60 14.72 20.81
N VAL A 187 -6.19 14.09 19.82
CA VAL A 187 -5.98 12.66 19.55
C VAL A 187 -4.64 12.47 18.87
N HIS A 188 -3.80 11.63 19.46
CA HIS A 188 -2.48 11.31 18.93
C HIS A 188 -2.34 9.79 18.75
N ILE A 189 -2.14 9.34 17.51
CA ILE A 189 -1.96 7.93 17.21
C ILE A 189 -0.47 7.60 17.29
N LEU A 190 -0.11 6.72 18.23
CA LEU A 190 1.29 6.33 18.46
C LEU A 190 1.76 5.24 17.51
N HIS A 191 0.83 4.33 17.12
CA HIS A 191 1.14 3.22 16.19
C HIS A 191 -0.16 2.63 15.65
#